data_843cdc167c6440ad5e84e221868af222
#
_entry.id   843cdc167c6440ad5e84e221868af222
#
_cell.length_a   1.000
_cell.length_b   1.000
_cell.length_c   1.000
_cell.angle_alpha   90.00
_cell.angle_beta   90.00
_cell.angle_gamma   90.00
#
_symmetry.space_group_name_H-M   'P 1'
#
loop_
_entity.id
_entity.type
_entity.pdbx_description
1 polymer ?
#
loop_
_entity_poly.entity_id
_entity_poly.type
_entity_poly.pdbx_seq_one_letter_code
_entity_poly.pdbx_strand_id
1 'polypeptide(L)'
;MRKISNVVLCLTAVAGIWWGGPLLLQTWTARQQINEACGGLVPAVPVLALSPAGGTISHRQSDSGTIQLEADLPQHCELFSTEAGEKHGTSSGERWFFTGAVGALPSKTPVTPEDSQDRLLDPYGDPTYPPEPLGGGIVGTVSDSGVTVELPCSDGRANGKPVKKLWARASLTEPGRPFSEKGQLFSSDRNALADIAVRTLNNLAEHAGCTDRLPDAPTDIPALTAGPEGAAHANGTCEWYRKKDFAGDEKLPDQVLESRTDNRLWDERCGLVLGEERAHRLWESVAADRRHSTVHPPSSIGEWYVSLHTYAGEGAENVQLDSIGYDEPPVEPEPGTAGRGDESMWWASSVCAGKPQIHTMTVSYGYDKVIPPERAEKLFRAYVTDVASRRSCTDTQFPASSAFHTD
;
A
#
# COMPACT_ATOMS: atom_id res chain seq x y z
N MET A 1 20.51 62.37 -17.41
CA MET A 1 20.21 61.34 -16.40
C MET A 1 19.10 60.32 -16.83
N ARG A 2 17.93 60.77 -17.32
CA ARG A 2 16.81 59.82 -17.72
C ARG A 2 17.20 58.78 -18.78
N LYS A 3 18.06 59.12 -19.77
CA LYS A 3 18.50 58.16 -20.81
C LYS A 3 19.42 57.06 -20.28
N ILE A 4 20.29 57.39 -19.30
CA ILE A 4 21.22 56.45 -18.67
C ILE A 4 20.43 55.47 -17.79
N SER A 5 19.42 55.95 -17.06
CA SER A 5 18.55 55.14 -16.22
C SER A 5 17.76 54.08 -17.05
N ASN A 6 17.26 54.49 -18.24
CA ASN A 6 16.56 53.56 -19.12
C ASN A 6 17.48 52.48 -19.73
N VAL A 7 18.73 52.81 -20.07
CA VAL A 7 19.70 51.85 -20.57
C VAL A 7 20.09 50.85 -19.48
N VAL A 8 20.30 51.31 -18.25
CA VAL A 8 20.60 50.43 -17.11
C VAL A 8 19.41 49.49 -16.82
N LEU A 9 18.17 49.99 -16.84
CA LEU A 9 16.97 49.20 -16.67
C LEU A 9 16.82 48.12 -17.79
N CYS A 10 17.08 48.50 -19.03
CA CYS A 10 17.04 47.53 -20.14
C CYS A 10 18.15 46.46 -20.01
N LEU A 11 19.34 46.82 -19.62
CA LEU A 11 20.44 45.89 -19.41
C LEU A 11 20.18 44.94 -18.24
N THR A 12 19.64 45.42 -17.13
CA THR A 12 19.25 44.56 -16.00
C THR A 12 18.08 43.62 -16.36
N ALA A 13 17.10 44.08 -17.13
CA ALA A 13 16.02 43.24 -17.64
C ALA A 13 16.53 42.15 -18.60
N VAL A 14 17.42 42.50 -19.53
CA VAL A 14 18.06 41.54 -20.44
C VAL A 14 18.92 40.53 -19.69
N ALA A 15 19.72 40.98 -18.71
CA ALA A 15 20.50 40.10 -17.85
C ALA A 15 19.57 39.17 -17.03
N GLY A 16 18.49 39.70 -16.46
CA GLY A 16 17.49 38.92 -15.71
C GLY A 16 16.82 37.85 -16.59
N ILE A 17 16.45 38.17 -17.82
CA ILE A 17 15.89 37.22 -18.80
C ILE A 17 16.94 36.17 -19.20
N TRP A 18 18.20 36.57 -19.40
CA TRP A 18 19.28 35.67 -19.79
C TRP A 18 19.63 34.65 -18.70
N TRP A 19 19.59 35.06 -17.43
CA TRP A 19 19.93 34.19 -16.29
C TRP A 19 18.71 33.43 -15.75
N GLY A 20 17.52 34.04 -15.73
CA GLY A 20 16.31 33.43 -15.22
C GLY A 20 15.47 32.70 -16.28
N GLY A 21 15.61 33.07 -17.54
CA GLY A 21 14.82 32.52 -18.65
C GLY A 21 14.93 31.00 -18.80
N PRO A 22 16.15 30.42 -18.82
CA PRO A 22 16.31 28.97 -18.92
C PRO A 22 15.65 28.21 -17.78
N LEU A 23 15.77 28.69 -16.53
CA LEU A 23 15.14 28.04 -15.36
C LEU A 23 13.61 28.11 -15.42
N LEU A 24 13.05 29.21 -15.87
CA LEU A 24 11.61 29.35 -16.04
C LEU A 24 11.08 28.43 -17.16
N LEU A 25 11.79 28.35 -18.27
CA LEU A 25 11.44 27.45 -19.36
C LEU A 25 11.52 25.98 -18.93
N GLN A 26 12.58 25.60 -18.22
CA GLN A 26 12.73 24.24 -17.70
C GLN A 26 11.60 23.87 -16.72
N THR A 27 11.27 24.78 -15.80
CA THR A 27 10.16 24.57 -14.87
C THR A 27 8.81 24.48 -15.59
N TRP A 28 8.60 25.32 -16.59
CA TRP A 28 7.37 25.28 -17.39
C TRP A 28 7.25 23.97 -18.19
N THR A 29 8.34 23.56 -18.87
CA THR A 29 8.39 22.32 -19.62
C THR A 29 8.16 21.11 -18.70
N ALA A 30 8.79 21.08 -17.52
CA ALA A 30 8.58 20.00 -16.54
C ALA A 30 7.13 19.90 -16.09
N ARG A 31 6.47 21.02 -15.82
CA ARG A 31 5.04 21.04 -15.48
C ARG A 31 4.17 20.54 -16.64
N GLN A 32 4.51 20.91 -17.85
CA GLN A 32 3.79 20.43 -19.04
C GLN A 32 3.93 18.91 -19.17
N GLN A 33 5.13 18.36 -19.01
CA GLN A 33 5.37 16.91 -19.02
C GLN A 33 4.56 16.17 -17.96
N ILE A 34 4.51 16.69 -16.73
CA ILE A 34 3.71 16.10 -15.64
C ILE A 34 2.22 16.10 -15.99
N ASN A 35 1.71 17.24 -16.48
CA ASN A 35 0.29 17.35 -16.87
C ASN A 35 -0.05 16.42 -18.03
N GLU A 36 0.83 16.29 -19.02
CA GLU A 36 0.65 15.41 -20.17
C GLU A 36 0.62 13.93 -19.75
N ALA A 37 1.60 13.52 -18.93
CA ALA A 37 1.66 12.16 -18.43
C ALA A 37 0.46 11.77 -17.56
N CYS A 38 0.05 12.67 -16.66
CA CYS A 38 -0.95 12.37 -15.63
C CYS A 38 -2.34 12.93 -15.96
N GLY A 39 -2.63 13.21 -17.23
CA GLY A 39 -3.95 13.68 -17.70
C GLY A 39 -4.44 14.97 -17.02
N GLY A 40 -3.52 15.82 -16.51
CA GLY A 40 -3.86 17.03 -15.76
C GLY A 40 -4.42 16.79 -14.35
N LEU A 41 -4.57 15.55 -13.91
CA LEU A 41 -5.11 15.22 -12.58
C LEU A 41 -4.14 15.52 -11.45
N VAL A 42 -2.86 15.23 -11.68
CA VAL A 42 -1.81 15.33 -10.66
C VAL A 42 -1.27 16.76 -10.58
N PRO A 43 -1.19 17.38 -9.38
CA PRO A 43 -0.69 18.74 -9.24
C PRO A 43 0.82 18.80 -9.51
N ALA A 44 1.22 19.45 -10.61
CA ALA A 44 2.60 19.45 -11.09
C ALA A 44 3.60 20.13 -10.14
N VAL A 45 3.19 21.16 -9.40
CA VAL A 45 4.11 21.93 -8.54
C VAL A 45 4.66 21.12 -7.38
N PRO A 46 3.84 20.45 -6.55
CA PRO A 46 4.37 19.61 -5.48
C PRO A 46 5.11 18.38 -6.00
N VAL A 47 4.70 17.79 -7.13
CA VAL A 47 5.45 16.68 -7.76
C VAL A 47 6.85 17.13 -8.18
N LEU A 48 6.97 18.32 -8.79
CA LEU A 48 8.27 18.87 -9.16
C LEU A 48 9.19 19.07 -7.95
N ALA A 49 8.63 19.41 -6.79
CA ALA A 49 9.38 19.55 -5.54
C ALA A 49 9.92 18.20 -5.00
N LEU A 50 9.33 17.09 -5.38
CA LEU A 50 9.78 15.73 -5.03
C LEU A 50 10.88 15.22 -5.98
N SER A 51 11.13 15.91 -7.11
CA SER A 51 12.14 15.48 -8.06
C SER A 51 13.54 15.45 -7.44
N PRO A 52 14.31 14.38 -7.67
CA PRO A 52 15.58 14.15 -6.98
C PRO A 52 16.71 15.12 -7.30
N ALA A 53 16.63 15.85 -8.38
CA ALA A 53 17.63 16.86 -8.74
C ALA A 53 17.16 17.66 -9.96
N GLY A 54 17.87 18.73 -10.26
CA GLY A 54 17.74 19.44 -11.53
C GLY A 54 17.75 18.49 -12.73
N GLY A 55 17.45 19.00 -13.89
CA GLY A 55 17.38 18.23 -15.12
C GLY A 55 15.99 18.25 -15.73
N THR A 56 15.86 17.62 -16.87
CA THR A 56 14.58 17.52 -17.55
C THR A 56 13.74 16.40 -16.93
N ILE A 57 12.50 16.70 -16.59
CA ILE A 57 11.51 15.69 -16.26
C ILE A 57 10.87 15.19 -17.55
N SER A 58 10.70 13.89 -17.62
CA SER A 58 10.01 13.21 -18.70
C SER A 58 9.12 12.09 -18.15
N HIS A 59 8.38 11.43 -19.03
CA HIS A 59 7.46 10.36 -18.67
C HIS A 59 7.59 9.19 -19.64
N ARG A 60 7.09 8.03 -19.24
CA ARG A 60 7.02 6.87 -20.13
C ARG A 60 5.93 7.11 -21.17
N GLN A 61 6.32 7.09 -22.43
CA GLN A 61 5.42 7.25 -23.58
C GLN A 61 4.80 5.90 -24.00
N SER A 62 4.16 5.22 -23.08
CA SER A 62 3.44 3.98 -23.36
C SER A 62 2.03 4.08 -22.82
N ASP A 63 1.09 3.34 -23.37
CA ASP A 63 -0.31 3.31 -22.89
C ASP A 63 -0.42 2.93 -21.42
N SER A 64 0.59 2.24 -20.87
CA SER A 64 0.67 1.88 -19.46
C SER A 64 1.38 2.90 -18.57
N GLY A 65 1.90 3.99 -19.08
CA GLY A 65 2.67 5.01 -18.32
C GLY A 65 2.05 6.40 -18.34
N THR A 66 0.84 6.54 -18.86
CA THR A 66 0.10 7.81 -18.92
C THR A 66 -1.36 7.62 -18.56
N ILE A 67 -1.95 8.62 -17.88
CA ILE A 67 -3.38 8.63 -17.56
C ILE A 67 -4.17 9.24 -18.72
N GLN A 68 -5.10 8.47 -19.24
CA GLN A 68 -6.05 8.88 -20.28
C GLN A 68 -7.45 8.93 -19.68
N LEU A 69 -7.98 10.14 -19.47
CA LEU A 69 -9.27 10.36 -18.78
C LEU A 69 -10.48 9.67 -19.42
N GLU A 70 -10.39 9.34 -20.70
CA GLU A 70 -11.46 8.67 -21.46
C GLU A 70 -11.32 7.14 -21.44
N ALA A 71 -10.25 6.59 -20.90
CA ALA A 71 -10.04 5.15 -20.79
C ALA A 71 -10.59 4.57 -19.48
N ASP A 72 -10.67 3.24 -19.41
CA ASP A 72 -11.14 2.54 -18.20
C ASP A 72 -10.12 2.70 -17.05
N LEU A 73 -10.63 2.84 -15.84
CA LEU A 73 -9.84 2.84 -14.61
C LEU A 73 -9.63 1.40 -14.11
N PRO A 74 -8.52 1.05 -13.45
CA PRO A 74 -7.47 1.93 -12.93
C PRO A 74 -6.41 2.32 -13.98
N GLN A 75 -5.74 3.47 -13.75
CA GLN A 75 -4.65 3.97 -14.57
C GLN A 75 -3.55 4.59 -13.73
N HIS A 76 -2.35 4.70 -14.28
CA HIS A 76 -1.22 5.33 -13.62
C HIS A 76 -0.36 6.14 -14.58
N CYS A 77 0.43 7.08 -14.03
CA CYS A 77 1.45 7.82 -14.73
C CYS A 77 2.79 7.66 -14.02
N GLU A 78 3.87 7.57 -14.80
CA GLU A 78 5.23 7.38 -14.31
C GLU A 78 6.14 8.50 -14.80
N LEU A 79 6.91 9.10 -13.88
CA LEU A 79 7.81 10.22 -14.14
C LEU A 79 9.24 9.87 -13.76
N PHE A 80 10.18 10.34 -14.60
CA PHE A 80 11.61 10.19 -14.35
C PHE A 80 12.39 11.48 -14.62
N SER A 81 13.59 11.57 -14.02
CA SER A 81 14.54 12.65 -14.23
C SER A 81 15.76 12.12 -14.97
N THR A 82 16.14 12.78 -16.06
CA THR A 82 17.28 12.36 -16.89
C THR A 82 18.64 12.70 -16.26
N GLU A 83 18.75 13.85 -15.58
CA GLU A 83 20.00 14.30 -14.97
C GLU A 83 20.40 13.49 -13.72
N ALA A 84 19.42 12.97 -12.98
CA ALA A 84 19.67 12.13 -11.83
C ALA A 84 20.19 10.74 -12.26
N GLY A 85 19.75 10.22 -13.38
CA GLY A 85 20.21 8.94 -13.93
C GLY A 85 21.70 8.97 -14.28
N GLU A 86 22.20 10.04 -14.89
CA GLU A 86 23.62 10.18 -15.22
C GLU A 86 24.51 10.21 -13.96
N LYS A 87 24.07 10.87 -12.90
CA LYS A 87 24.82 10.96 -11.63
C LYS A 87 24.88 9.65 -10.86
N HIS A 88 23.92 8.77 -11.03
CA HIS A 88 23.82 7.51 -10.32
C HIS A 88 24.20 6.28 -11.15
N GLY A 89 24.72 6.50 -12.37
CA GLY A 89 25.28 5.44 -13.21
C GLY A 89 24.25 4.43 -13.71
N THR A 90 22.96 4.82 -13.79
CA THR A 90 21.96 3.98 -14.42
C THR A 90 22.23 3.89 -15.91
N SER A 91 22.21 2.68 -16.47
CA SER A 91 22.53 2.43 -17.89
C SER A 91 21.57 3.12 -18.88
N SER A 92 20.39 3.53 -18.41
CA SER A 92 19.37 4.24 -19.21
C SER A 92 19.47 5.76 -19.09
N GLY A 93 20.25 6.31 -18.15
CA GLY A 93 20.25 7.74 -17.85
C GLY A 93 18.93 8.24 -17.22
N GLU A 94 18.00 7.35 -16.88
CA GLU A 94 16.68 7.64 -16.35
C GLU A 94 16.61 7.28 -14.87
N ARG A 95 16.11 8.19 -14.05
CA ARG A 95 15.79 7.92 -12.66
C ARG A 95 14.32 8.13 -12.43
N TRP A 96 13.59 7.04 -12.28
CA TRP A 96 12.19 7.01 -11.92
C TRP A 96 12.01 7.48 -10.50
N PHE A 97 11.12 8.43 -10.27
CA PHE A 97 10.95 9.00 -8.92
C PHE A 97 9.51 9.08 -8.46
N PHE A 98 8.54 9.21 -9.37
CA PHE A 98 7.15 9.41 -8.99
C PHE A 98 6.21 8.55 -9.82
N THR A 99 5.24 7.95 -9.14
CA THR A 99 4.10 7.28 -9.76
C THR A 99 2.82 7.86 -9.18
N GLY A 100 1.92 8.34 -10.04
CA GLY A 100 0.55 8.71 -9.72
C GLY A 100 -0.40 7.65 -10.25
N ALA A 101 -1.32 7.14 -9.42
CA ALA A 101 -2.33 6.19 -9.86
C ALA A 101 -3.72 6.63 -9.43
N VAL A 102 -4.72 6.30 -10.22
CA VAL A 102 -6.13 6.61 -9.99
C VAL A 102 -7.02 5.43 -10.35
N GLY A 103 -8.13 5.27 -9.63
CA GLY A 103 -9.06 4.18 -9.89
C GLY A 103 -10.46 4.44 -9.38
N ALA A 104 -11.37 3.53 -9.72
CA ALA A 104 -12.76 3.56 -9.29
C ALA A 104 -13.18 2.18 -8.77
N LEU A 105 -14.08 2.14 -7.78
CA LEU A 105 -14.72 0.94 -7.29
C LEU A 105 -16.24 0.98 -7.59
N PRO A 106 -16.89 -0.12 -7.90
CA PRO A 106 -16.28 -1.44 -8.03
C PRO A 106 -15.40 -1.53 -9.28
N SER A 107 -14.21 -2.03 -9.10
CA SER A 107 -13.34 -2.42 -10.20
C SER A 107 -13.59 -3.89 -10.52
N LYS A 108 -13.51 -4.26 -11.79
CA LYS A 108 -13.45 -5.68 -12.17
C LYS A 108 -12.07 -6.29 -11.92
N THR A 109 -11.11 -5.44 -11.51
CA THR A 109 -9.78 -5.90 -11.14
C THR A 109 -9.86 -6.53 -9.76
N PRO A 110 -9.68 -7.84 -9.61
CA PRO A 110 -9.66 -8.48 -8.31
C PRO A 110 -8.52 -7.90 -7.47
N VAL A 111 -8.78 -7.74 -6.19
CA VAL A 111 -7.72 -7.47 -5.22
C VAL A 111 -7.18 -8.83 -4.81
N THR A 112 -6.06 -9.22 -5.40
CA THR A 112 -5.38 -10.44 -4.98
C THR A 112 -4.54 -10.15 -3.73
N PRO A 113 -4.36 -11.11 -2.84
CA PRO A 113 -3.39 -10.99 -1.76
C PRO A 113 -1.98 -10.64 -2.24
N GLU A 114 -1.57 -11.10 -3.41
CA GLU A 114 -0.28 -10.75 -4.02
C GLU A 114 -0.20 -9.27 -4.42
N ASP A 115 -1.24 -8.71 -5.01
CA ASP A 115 -1.30 -7.27 -5.36
C ASP A 115 -1.37 -6.39 -4.11
N SER A 116 -1.93 -6.90 -3.02
CA SER A 116 -1.93 -6.25 -1.72
C SER A 116 -0.61 -6.39 -0.96
N GLN A 117 0.39 -7.03 -1.56
CA GLN A 117 1.68 -7.34 -0.93
C GLN A 117 1.49 -8.10 0.38
N ASP A 118 0.88 -9.29 0.32
CA ASP A 118 0.76 -10.20 1.46
C ASP A 118 2.11 -10.68 2.02
N ARG A 119 3.17 -10.25 1.41
CA ARG A 119 4.51 -10.39 1.94
C ARG A 119 4.67 -9.36 3.05
N LEU A 120 4.48 -9.79 4.30
CA LEU A 120 4.88 -9.00 5.48
C LEU A 120 6.35 -8.61 5.41
N LEU A 121 7.10 -9.35 4.59
CA LEU A 121 8.51 -9.18 4.37
C LEU A 121 8.79 -9.32 2.89
N ASP A 122 9.64 -8.46 2.36
CA ASP A 122 10.24 -8.66 1.04
C ASP A 122 10.86 -10.07 1.01
N PRO A 123 10.71 -10.85 -0.08
CA PRO A 123 11.38 -12.12 -0.25
C PRO A 123 12.91 -12.03 -0.12
N TYR A 124 13.45 -10.83 -0.17
CA TYR A 124 14.88 -10.53 0.06
C TYR A 124 15.20 -10.10 1.50
N GLY A 125 14.23 -10.11 2.41
CA GLY A 125 14.44 -9.92 3.83
C GLY A 125 14.16 -8.53 4.39
N ASP A 126 13.71 -7.56 3.57
CA ASP A 126 13.32 -6.25 4.05
C ASP A 126 11.87 -6.26 4.57
N PRO A 127 11.61 -5.82 5.80
CA PRO A 127 10.27 -5.79 6.35
C PRO A 127 9.40 -4.77 5.59
N THR A 128 8.24 -5.20 5.09
CA THR A 128 7.19 -4.31 4.61
C THR A 128 6.33 -3.90 5.79
N TYR A 129 6.15 -2.59 5.96
CA TYR A 129 5.36 -2.07 7.08
C TYR A 129 3.89 -2.01 6.70
N PRO A 130 2.97 -2.42 7.60
CA PRO A 130 1.54 -2.22 7.37
C PRO A 130 1.24 -0.73 7.11
N PRO A 131 0.40 -0.41 6.13
CA PRO A 131 0.03 0.97 5.86
C PRO A 131 -0.69 1.59 7.06
N GLU A 132 -0.25 2.77 7.47
CA GLU A 132 -0.87 3.53 8.56
C GLU A 132 -2.06 4.36 8.08
N PRO A 133 -3.12 4.53 8.88
CA PRO A 133 -4.19 5.47 8.57
C PRO A 133 -3.65 6.88 8.39
N LEU A 134 -4.07 7.56 7.31
CA LEU A 134 -3.63 8.92 6.98
C LEU A 134 -4.06 9.94 8.05
N GLY A 135 -5.23 9.77 8.64
CA GLY A 135 -5.77 10.72 9.62
C GLY A 135 -6.47 11.92 8.96
N GLY A 136 -6.63 13.02 9.72
CA GLY A 136 -7.28 14.24 9.21
C GLY A 136 -8.73 14.09 8.76
N GLY A 137 -9.43 13.05 9.18
CA GLY A 137 -10.79 12.76 8.72
C GLY A 137 -10.89 12.11 7.33
N ILE A 138 -9.75 11.96 6.65
CA ILE A 138 -9.65 11.37 5.31
C ILE A 138 -9.57 9.84 5.44
N VAL A 139 -10.34 9.13 4.62
CA VAL A 139 -10.17 7.69 4.43
C VAL A 139 -8.99 7.47 3.49
N GLY A 140 -7.93 6.91 4.02
CA GLY A 140 -6.70 6.70 3.26
C GLY A 140 -5.58 6.16 4.14
N THR A 141 -4.50 5.75 3.50
CA THR A 141 -3.34 5.11 4.12
C THR A 141 -2.03 5.74 3.67
N VAL A 142 -1.04 5.64 4.54
CA VAL A 142 0.37 5.97 4.25
C VAL A 142 1.16 4.68 4.29
N SER A 143 1.91 4.41 3.24
CA SER A 143 2.86 3.30 3.17
C SER A 143 4.32 3.82 3.21
N ASP A 144 5.26 2.91 3.16
CA ASP A 144 6.70 3.20 3.05
C ASP A 144 7.08 3.96 1.77
N SER A 145 6.29 3.83 0.71
CA SER A 145 6.55 4.44 -0.60
C SER A 145 5.53 5.49 -1.03
N GLY A 146 4.36 5.59 -0.37
CA GLY A 146 3.32 6.50 -0.88
C GLY A 146 2.11 6.69 0.03
N VAL A 147 1.16 7.44 -0.49
CA VAL A 147 -0.13 7.75 0.14
C VAL A 147 -1.25 7.37 -0.80
N THR A 148 -2.24 6.64 -0.29
CA THR A 148 -3.49 6.31 -0.99
C THR A 148 -4.65 6.97 -0.26
N VAL A 149 -5.57 7.58 -0.99
CA VAL A 149 -6.80 8.20 -0.46
C VAL A 149 -8.02 7.73 -1.21
N GLU A 150 -9.18 7.73 -0.55
CA GLU A 150 -10.43 7.28 -1.10
C GLU A 150 -11.53 8.32 -0.90
N LEU A 151 -12.47 8.37 -1.84
CA LEU A 151 -13.64 9.27 -1.81
C LEU A 151 -14.90 8.53 -2.26
N PRO A 152 -15.98 8.51 -1.47
CA PRO A 152 -17.29 8.09 -1.95
C PRO A 152 -17.73 8.96 -3.16
N CYS A 153 -18.37 8.33 -4.17
CA CYS A 153 -18.82 9.00 -5.36
C CYS A 153 -20.04 8.28 -5.94
N SER A 154 -21.18 8.40 -5.30
CA SER A 154 -22.40 7.67 -5.71
C SER A 154 -23.10 8.23 -6.94
N ASP A 155 -22.83 9.46 -7.30
CA ASP A 155 -23.44 10.21 -8.40
C ASP A 155 -22.54 10.35 -9.63
N GLY A 156 -21.26 9.93 -9.51
CA GLY A 156 -20.26 10.06 -10.57
C GLY A 156 -20.26 8.92 -11.59
N ARG A 157 -19.53 9.20 -12.68
CA ARG A 157 -19.29 8.25 -13.75
C ARG A 157 -17.84 8.30 -14.22
N ALA A 158 -17.25 7.13 -14.43
CA ALA A 158 -15.97 7.00 -15.11
C ALA A 158 -16.21 6.24 -16.42
N ASN A 159 -15.78 6.81 -17.54
CA ASN A 159 -16.01 6.26 -18.88
C ASN A 159 -17.49 5.84 -19.12
N GLY A 160 -18.43 6.69 -18.70
CA GLY A 160 -19.87 6.43 -18.81
C GLY A 160 -20.46 5.38 -17.85
N LYS A 161 -19.62 4.67 -17.10
CA LYS A 161 -20.03 3.67 -16.10
C LYS A 161 -20.23 4.32 -14.73
N PRO A 162 -21.28 3.97 -13.96
CA PRO A 162 -21.46 4.48 -12.61
C PRO A 162 -20.33 3.99 -11.70
N VAL A 163 -19.87 4.86 -10.82
CA VAL A 163 -18.86 4.53 -9.79
C VAL A 163 -19.47 4.70 -8.40
N LYS A 164 -19.00 3.93 -7.43
CA LYS A 164 -19.41 4.04 -6.03
C LYS A 164 -18.35 4.77 -5.19
N LYS A 165 -17.10 4.62 -5.55
CA LYS A 165 -15.95 5.17 -4.84
C LYS A 165 -14.82 5.43 -5.85
N LEU A 166 -14.07 6.48 -5.63
CA LEU A 166 -12.82 6.77 -6.33
C LEU A 166 -11.65 6.65 -5.37
N TRP A 167 -10.47 6.36 -5.90
CA TRP A 167 -9.22 6.39 -5.15
C TRP A 167 -8.10 7.01 -5.97
N ALA A 168 -7.12 7.59 -5.27
CA ALA A 168 -5.88 8.07 -5.87
C ALA A 168 -4.68 7.70 -4.99
N ARG A 169 -3.57 7.37 -5.63
CA ARG A 169 -2.29 7.08 -4.98
C ARG A 169 -1.20 7.97 -5.54
N ALA A 170 -0.37 8.50 -4.66
CA ALA A 170 0.87 9.19 -5.01
C ALA A 170 2.03 8.46 -4.31
N SER A 171 3.04 8.04 -5.06
CA SER A 171 4.16 7.27 -4.52
C SER A 171 5.50 7.70 -5.12
N LEU A 172 6.57 7.51 -4.35
CA LEU A 172 7.95 7.64 -4.80
C LEU A 172 8.50 6.26 -5.13
N THR A 173 8.99 6.09 -6.34
CA THR A 173 9.60 4.83 -6.81
C THR A 173 11.07 4.75 -6.36
N GLU A 174 11.83 5.83 -6.65
CA GLU A 174 13.19 6.01 -6.14
C GLU A 174 13.31 7.45 -5.64
N PRO A 175 13.25 7.70 -4.33
CA PRO A 175 13.35 9.05 -3.83
C PRO A 175 14.70 9.68 -4.18
N GLY A 176 14.71 10.95 -4.46
CA GLY A 176 15.90 11.73 -4.81
C GLY A 176 16.95 11.85 -3.73
N ARG A 177 16.63 11.41 -2.58
CA ARG A 177 17.50 11.22 -1.42
C ARG A 177 17.29 9.80 -0.92
N PRO A 178 18.31 9.18 -0.33
CA PRO A 178 18.13 7.88 0.27
C PRO A 178 16.90 7.93 1.18
N PHE A 179 16.13 6.86 1.20
CA PHE A 179 15.17 6.61 2.27
C PHE A 179 15.90 6.88 3.60
N SER A 180 15.17 7.30 4.63
CA SER A 180 15.75 7.38 5.96
C SER A 180 16.49 6.08 6.27
N GLU A 181 17.40 6.09 7.22
CA GLU A 181 18.15 4.89 7.63
C GLU A 181 17.28 3.65 7.92
N LYS A 182 15.95 3.85 8.00
CA LYS A 182 14.94 2.82 8.23
C LYS A 182 14.08 2.48 6.99
N GLY A 183 14.47 2.89 5.80
CA GLY A 183 13.71 2.61 4.57
C GLY A 183 12.37 3.35 4.44
N GLN A 184 12.11 4.37 5.26
CA GLN A 184 10.83 5.10 5.26
C GLN A 184 10.94 6.46 4.57
N LEU A 185 9.81 6.94 4.05
CA LEU A 185 9.68 8.30 3.55
C LEU A 185 9.96 9.35 4.66
N PHE A 186 10.63 10.43 4.30
CA PHE A 186 10.75 11.59 5.18
C PHE A 186 9.38 12.23 5.45
N SER A 187 9.19 12.86 6.60
CA SER A 187 7.95 13.55 6.94
C SER A 187 7.52 14.58 5.88
N SER A 188 8.48 15.34 5.33
CA SER A 188 8.21 16.28 4.23
C SER A 188 7.64 15.61 3.00
N ASP A 189 8.14 14.41 2.66
CA ASP A 189 7.73 13.69 1.46
C ASP A 189 6.36 13.04 1.67
N ARG A 190 6.09 12.47 2.88
CA ARG A 190 4.76 11.99 3.25
C ARG A 190 3.70 13.09 3.14
N ASN A 191 4.00 14.28 3.69
CA ASN A 191 3.07 15.41 3.63
C ASN A 191 2.83 15.88 2.17
N ALA A 192 3.90 15.94 1.36
CA ALA A 192 3.77 16.29 -0.05
C ALA A 192 2.96 15.25 -0.84
N LEU A 193 3.20 13.96 -0.62
CA LEU A 193 2.47 12.88 -1.27
C LEU A 193 0.99 12.89 -0.85
N ALA A 194 0.67 13.20 0.41
CA ALA A 194 -0.70 13.34 0.87
C ALA A 194 -1.41 14.51 0.17
N ASP A 195 -0.76 15.67 0.06
CA ASP A 195 -1.31 16.83 -0.68
C ASP A 195 -1.53 16.46 -2.16
N ILE A 196 -0.58 15.79 -2.78
CA ILE A 196 -0.70 15.31 -4.16
C ILE A 196 -1.87 14.34 -4.31
N ALA A 197 -1.97 13.31 -3.47
CA ALA A 197 -3.01 12.30 -3.56
C ALA A 197 -4.41 12.91 -3.36
N VAL A 198 -4.59 13.78 -2.35
CA VAL A 198 -5.85 14.47 -2.08
C VAL A 198 -6.28 15.36 -3.25
N ARG A 199 -5.37 16.16 -3.79
CA ARG A 199 -5.69 17.01 -4.95
C ARG A 199 -5.97 16.19 -6.20
N THR A 200 -5.20 15.14 -6.43
CA THR A 200 -5.43 14.22 -7.56
C THR A 200 -6.81 13.62 -7.48
N LEU A 201 -7.23 13.15 -6.30
CA LEU A 201 -8.55 12.57 -6.12
C LEU A 201 -9.67 13.60 -6.26
N ASN A 202 -9.49 14.81 -5.77
CA ASN A 202 -10.46 15.89 -5.94
C ASN A 202 -10.60 16.30 -7.42
N ASN A 203 -9.50 16.34 -8.18
CA ASN A 203 -9.54 16.60 -9.63
C ASN A 203 -10.23 15.46 -10.39
N LEU A 204 -9.94 14.20 -10.02
CA LEU A 204 -10.62 13.04 -10.59
C LEU A 204 -12.13 13.07 -10.28
N ALA A 205 -12.50 13.41 -9.04
CA ALA A 205 -13.89 13.53 -8.63
C ALA A 205 -14.64 14.62 -9.40
N GLU A 206 -13.99 15.74 -9.68
CA GLU A 206 -14.55 16.80 -10.53
C GLU A 206 -14.80 16.28 -11.95
N HIS A 207 -13.80 15.60 -12.53
CA HIS A 207 -13.91 15.01 -13.86
C HIS A 207 -15.02 13.95 -13.95
N ALA A 208 -15.14 13.11 -12.93
CA ALA A 208 -16.17 12.06 -12.83
C ALA A 208 -17.56 12.60 -12.48
N GLY A 209 -17.71 13.89 -12.17
CA GLY A 209 -18.98 14.52 -11.79
C GLY A 209 -19.44 14.20 -10.36
N CYS A 210 -18.53 13.79 -9.46
CA CYS A 210 -18.85 13.59 -8.06
C CYS A 210 -19.10 14.93 -7.35
N THR A 211 -20.03 14.96 -6.41
CA THR A 211 -20.31 16.13 -5.57
C THR A 211 -19.41 16.23 -4.35
N ASP A 212 -19.02 15.08 -3.79
CA ASP A 212 -18.15 15.02 -2.62
C ASP A 212 -16.72 15.44 -2.94
N ARG A 213 -16.03 15.99 -1.93
CA ARG A 213 -14.62 16.38 -1.98
C ARG A 213 -13.91 16.02 -0.69
N LEU A 214 -12.64 15.65 -0.80
CA LEU A 214 -11.78 15.53 0.37
C LEU A 214 -11.41 16.90 0.92
N PRO A 215 -11.27 17.05 2.25
CA PRO A 215 -10.67 18.23 2.85
C PRO A 215 -9.18 18.33 2.49
N ASP A 216 -8.54 19.42 2.92
CA ASP A 216 -7.09 19.57 2.77
C ASP A 216 -6.34 18.42 3.46
N ALA A 217 -5.23 18.01 2.85
CA ALA A 217 -4.40 16.95 3.39
C ALA A 217 -3.82 17.33 4.77
N PRO A 218 -3.69 16.36 5.71
CA PRO A 218 -3.03 16.62 6.98
C PRO A 218 -1.54 16.97 6.75
N THR A 219 -1.01 17.89 7.56
CA THR A 219 0.37 18.40 7.45
C THR A 219 1.33 17.74 8.44
N ASP A 220 0.82 16.90 9.34
CA ASP A 220 1.61 16.20 10.36
C ASP A 220 1.27 14.70 10.31
N ILE A 221 1.80 14.06 9.29
CA ILE A 221 1.60 12.63 9.07
C ILE A 221 2.66 11.87 9.86
N PRO A 222 2.28 11.01 10.82
CA PRO A 222 3.24 10.27 11.64
C PRO A 222 4.08 9.32 10.79
N ALA A 223 5.26 9.00 11.31
CA ALA A 223 6.08 7.92 10.75
C ALA A 223 5.33 6.59 10.88
N LEU A 224 5.63 5.67 9.97
CA LEU A 224 5.18 4.30 10.08
C LEU A 224 5.84 3.63 11.28
N THR A 225 5.19 2.62 11.84
CA THR A 225 5.79 1.77 12.87
C THR A 225 7.05 1.11 12.30
N ALA A 226 8.18 1.29 12.98
CA ALA A 226 9.49 0.87 12.47
C ALA A 226 9.80 -0.57 12.87
N GLY A 227 9.52 -1.53 11.99
CA GLY A 227 9.93 -2.92 12.15
C GLY A 227 9.05 -3.72 13.12
N PRO A 228 9.32 -5.03 13.23
CA PRO A 228 8.60 -5.88 14.17
C PRO A 228 8.84 -5.43 15.62
N GLU A 229 7.76 -5.30 16.38
CA GLU A 229 7.78 -5.01 17.81
C GLU A 229 7.40 -6.27 18.61
N GLY A 230 7.83 -6.35 19.89
CA GLY A 230 7.44 -7.45 20.75
C GLY A 230 5.92 -7.54 20.90
N ALA A 231 5.33 -8.69 20.65
CA ALA A 231 3.88 -8.90 20.65
C ALA A 231 3.20 -8.57 22.00
N ALA A 232 3.96 -8.55 23.10
CA ALA A 232 3.49 -8.11 24.42
C ALA A 232 3.16 -6.60 24.45
N HIS A 233 3.63 -5.82 23.49
CA HIS A 233 3.42 -4.37 23.40
C HIS A 233 2.40 -3.98 22.32
N ALA A 234 1.86 -4.94 21.57
CA ALA A 234 0.87 -4.70 20.54
C ALA A 234 -0.32 -3.85 21.05
N ASN A 235 -0.63 -2.77 20.34
CA ASN A 235 -1.68 -1.82 20.73
C ASN A 235 -2.47 -1.27 19.54
N GLY A 236 -2.21 -1.77 18.32
CA GLY A 236 -2.88 -1.45 17.08
C GLY A 236 -3.75 -2.59 16.56
N THR A 237 -3.57 -2.90 15.28
CA THR A 237 -4.33 -3.96 14.58
C THR A 237 -4.06 -5.37 15.12
N CYS A 238 -2.95 -5.56 15.84
CA CYS A 238 -2.60 -6.81 16.52
C CYS A 238 -2.88 -6.82 18.03
N GLU A 239 -3.57 -5.80 18.59
CA GLU A 239 -3.83 -5.71 20.05
C GLU A 239 -4.56 -6.94 20.59
N TRP A 240 -5.44 -7.57 19.80
CA TRP A 240 -6.15 -8.79 20.12
C TRP A 240 -5.21 -9.95 20.46
N TYR A 241 -4.06 -10.03 19.78
CA TYR A 241 -3.05 -11.05 20.01
C TYR A 241 -2.44 -10.95 21.40
N ARG A 242 -2.10 -9.74 21.83
CA ARG A 242 -1.66 -9.45 23.20
C ARG A 242 -2.77 -9.75 24.23
N LYS A 243 -3.99 -9.28 23.98
CA LYS A 243 -5.14 -9.48 24.89
C LYS A 243 -5.49 -10.95 25.13
N LYS A 244 -5.18 -11.82 24.20
CA LYS A 244 -5.39 -13.29 24.29
C LYS A 244 -4.17 -14.05 24.79
N ASP A 245 -3.09 -13.35 25.13
CA ASP A 245 -1.83 -13.91 25.63
C ASP A 245 -1.22 -14.99 24.72
N PHE A 246 -1.34 -14.82 23.41
CA PHE A 246 -0.79 -15.77 22.45
C PHE A 246 0.75 -15.72 22.38
N ALA A 247 1.34 -14.56 22.68
CA ALA A 247 2.80 -14.37 22.64
C ALA A 247 3.56 -15.28 23.65
N GLY A 248 2.87 -15.75 24.70
CA GLY A 248 3.41 -16.70 25.67
C GLY A 248 3.54 -18.13 25.16
N ASP A 249 2.88 -18.50 24.06
CA ASP A 249 3.02 -19.82 23.44
C ASP A 249 4.28 -19.86 22.57
N GLU A 250 5.26 -20.72 22.91
CA GLU A 250 6.53 -20.82 22.20
C GLU A 250 6.42 -21.25 20.73
N LYS A 251 5.27 -21.84 20.34
CA LYS A 251 4.99 -22.23 18.95
C LYS A 251 4.34 -21.14 18.12
N LEU A 252 4.04 -19.98 18.74
CA LEU A 252 3.40 -18.84 18.09
C LEU A 252 4.36 -17.66 17.99
N PRO A 253 4.11 -16.72 17.08
CA PRO A 253 4.92 -15.52 16.91
C PRO A 253 5.09 -14.71 18.21
N ASP A 254 6.25 -14.10 18.38
CA ASP A 254 6.58 -13.25 19.53
C ASP A 254 6.74 -11.78 19.17
N GLN A 255 6.61 -11.47 17.89
CA GLN A 255 6.68 -10.10 17.36
C GLN A 255 5.47 -9.82 16.48
N VAL A 256 5.16 -8.54 16.33
CA VAL A 256 4.07 -8.05 15.48
C VAL A 256 4.53 -6.93 14.56
N LEU A 257 3.95 -6.90 13.37
CA LEU A 257 3.92 -5.76 12.48
C LEU A 257 2.48 -5.27 12.44
N GLU A 258 2.25 -4.08 12.96
CA GLU A 258 0.89 -3.54 13.10
C GLU A 258 0.81 -2.06 12.74
N SER A 259 -0.39 -1.60 12.46
CA SER A 259 -0.74 -0.20 12.28
C SER A 259 -1.81 0.21 13.30
N ARG A 260 -2.08 1.51 13.37
CA ARG A 260 -3.23 2.01 14.14
C ARG A 260 -4.53 1.50 13.50
N THR A 261 -5.52 1.22 14.33
CA THR A 261 -6.85 0.82 13.85
C THR A 261 -7.64 2.01 13.30
N ASP A 262 -8.24 1.86 12.14
CA ASP A 262 -9.26 2.76 11.61
C ASP A 262 -10.37 1.95 10.92
N ASN A 263 -11.53 1.86 11.55
CA ASN A 263 -12.65 1.05 11.05
C ASN A 263 -13.25 1.54 9.72
N ARG A 264 -12.82 2.70 9.22
CA ARG A 264 -13.23 3.23 7.92
C ARG A 264 -12.41 2.68 6.77
N LEU A 265 -11.21 2.16 7.06
CA LEU A 265 -10.34 1.59 6.04
C LEU A 265 -10.95 0.31 5.49
N TRP A 266 -10.80 0.14 4.17
CA TRP A 266 -11.23 -1.07 3.48
C TRP A 266 -10.24 -2.23 3.65
N ASP A 267 -8.99 -1.95 3.99
CA ASP A 267 -7.93 -2.93 4.26
C ASP A 267 -7.33 -2.69 5.65
N GLU A 268 -7.35 -3.72 6.49
CA GLU A 268 -6.73 -3.74 7.82
C GLU A 268 -5.81 -4.95 7.92
N ARG A 269 -4.59 -4.76 8.42
CA ARG A 269 -3.56 -5.79 8.49
C ARG A 269 -3.02 -5.97 9.90
N CYS A 270 -2.74 -7.23 10.25
CA CYS A 270 -1.96 -7.61 11.42
C CYS A 270 -0.95 -8.67 11.00
N GLY A 271 0.33 -8.35 11.08
CA GLY A 271 1.41 -9.29 10.85
C GLY A 271 1.96 -9.87 12.15
N LEU A 272 2.01 -11.18 12.24
CA LEU A 272 2.60 -11.89 13.36
C LEU A 272 3.90 -12.53 12.90
N VAL A 273 5.04 -12.18 13.51
CA VAL A 273 6.39 -12.57 13.07
C VAL A 273 7.08 -13.38 14.15
N LEU A 274 7.75 -14.46 13.76
CA LEU A 274 8.65 -15.14 14.68
C LEU A 274 9.98 -14.41 14.71
N GLY A 275 10.39 -13.99 15.91
CA GLY A 275 11.75 -13.51 16.14
C GLY A 275 12.78 -14.59 15.86
N GLU A 276 14.00 -14.21 15.47
CA GLU A 276 15.05 -15.11 15.01
C GLU A 276 15.30 -16.26 15.98
N GLU A 277 15.49 -15.98 17.27
CA GLU A 277 15.74 -17.01 18.27
C GLU A 277 14.59 -18.01 18.42
N ARG A 278 13.34 -17.53 18.34
CA ARG A 278 12.16 -18.40 18.45
C ARG A 278 12.01 -19.25 17.19
N ALA A 279 12.20 -18.67 16.02
CA ALA A 279 12.17 -19.39 14.75
C ALA A 279 13.22 -20.52 14.71
N HIS A 280 14.47 -20.25 15.15
CA HIS A 280 15.50 -21.26 15.24
C HIS A 280 15.15 -22.39 16.23
N ARG A 281 14.68 -22.06 17.44
CA ARG A 281 14.26 -23.08 18.43
C ARG A 281 13.14 -23.96 17.88
N LEU A 282 12.17 -23.35 17.21
CA LEU A 282 11.08 -24.10 16.58
C LEU A 282 11.59 -25.03 15.48
N TRP A 283 12.45 -24.53 14.61
CA TRP A 283 13.05 -25.34 13.55
C TRP A 283 13.86 -26.52 14.12
N GLU A 284 14.66 -26.30 15.18
CA GLU A 284 15.40 -27.38 15.87
C GLU A 284 14.47 -28.42 16.50
N SER A 285 13.24 -28.05 16.87
CA SER A 285 12.25 -28.96 17.42
C SER A 285 11.58 -29.86 16.37
N VAL A 286 11.71 -29.52 15.07
CA VAL A 286 11.23 -30.36 13.97
C VAL A 286 12.04 -31.65 13.89
N ALA A 287 11.39 -32.79 13.67
CA ALA A 287 12.08 -34.08 13.54
C ALA A 287 13.12 -34.05 12.40
N ALA A 288 14.27 -34.69 12.63
CA ALA A 288 15.44 -34.56 11.76
C ALA A 288 15.17 -34.99 10.28
N ASP A 289 14.32 -35.99 10.08
CA ASP A 289 13.89 -36.44 8.76
C ASP A 289 13.05 -35.41 8.01
N ARG A 290 12.25 -34.64 8.72
CA ARG A 290 11.43 -33.57 8.15
C ARG A 290 12.24 -32.28 7.93
N ARG A 291 13.25 -31.99 8.76
CA ARG A 291 14.08 -30.78 8.62
C ARG A 291 14.75 -30.65 7.26
N HIS A 292 15.19 -31.77 6.67
CA HIS A 292 15.94 -31.77 5.41
C HIS A 292 15.08 -31.93 4.16
N SER A 293 13.83 -32.37 4.30
CA SER A 293 12.98 -32.66 3.15
C SER A 293 11.84 -31.66 2.91
N THR A 294 11.36 -30.99 3.96
CA THR A 294 10.15 -30.17 3.87
C THR A 294 10.24 -28.81 4.55
N VAL A 295 11.17 -28.62 5.49
CA VAL A 295 11.31 -27.35 6.24
C VAL A 295 12.75 -26.90 6.15
N HIS A 296 12.97 -25.72 5.55
CA HIS A 296 14.27 -25.06 5.57
C HIS A 296 14.43 -24.24 6.87
N PRO A 297 15.68 -24.12 7.40
CA PRO A 297 15.90 -23.22 8.51
C PRO A 297 15.57 -21.80 8.08
N PRO A 298 14.91 -20.99 8.93
CA PRO A 298 14.69 -19.60 8.60
C PRO A 298 16.04 -18.89 8.42
N SER A 299 16.26 -18.30 7.25
CA SER A 299 17.51 -17.67 6.85
C SER A 299 17.57 -16.18 7.20
N SER A 300 16.43 -15.59 7.51
CA SER A 300 16.30 -14.18 7.86
C SER A 300 15.19 -13.93 8.87
N ILE A 301 15.27 -12.79 9.56
CA ILE A 301 14.20 -12.33 10.46
C ILE A 301 12.93 -12.16 9.65
N GLY A 302 11.85 -12.77 10.13
CA GLY A 302 10.51 -12.60 9.55
C GLY A 302 10.21 -13.47 8.33
N GLU A 303 11.04 -14.43 8.00
CA GLU A 303 10.71 -15.45 7.00
C GLU A 303 9.53 -16.33 7.46
N TRP A 304 9.40 -16.55 8.77
CA TRP A 304 8.28 -17.26 9.37
C TRP A 304 7.29 -16.29 10.00
N TYR A 305 6.10 -16.21 9.40
CA TYR A 305 5.07 -15.26 9.80
C TYR A 305 3.64 -15.81 9.58
N VAL A 306 2.69 -15.11 10.18
CA VAL A 306 1.25 -15.21 9.87
C VAL A 306 0.77 -13.83 9.45
N SER A 307 0.23 -13.72 8.26
CA SER A 307 -0.40 -12.50 7.74
C SER A 307 -1.91 -12.58 7.90
N LEU A 308 -2.50 -11.55 8.47
CA LEU A 308 -3.94 -11.46 8.73
C LEU A 308 -4.47 -10.16 8.12
N HIS A 309 -5.47 -10.27 7.25
CA HIS A 309 -6.10 -9.14 6.59
C HIS A 309 -7.61 -9.13 6.78
N THR A 310 -8.18 -7.95 6.73
CA THR A 310 -9.62 -7.74 6.60
C THR A 310 -9.90 -6.77 5.49
N TYR A 311 -10.62 -7.22 4.48
CA TYR A 311 -11.12 -6.42 3.37
C TYR A 311 -12.58 -6.07 3.62
N ALA A 312 -12.94 -4.78 3.51
CA ALA A 312 -14.24 -4.26 3.92
C ALA A 312 -15.01 -3.62 2.77
N GLY A 313 -16.32 -3.77 2.79
CA GLY A 313 -17.22 -3.12 1.84
C GLY A 313 -16.95 -3.53 0.39
N GLU A 314 -16.82 -2.55 -0.50
CA GLU A 314 -16.58 -2.80 -1.93
C GLU A 314 -15.26 -3.54 -2.19
N GLY A 315 -14.26 -3.41 -1.30
CA GLY A 315 -13.01 -4.17 -1.37
C GLY A 315 -13.22 -5.67 -1.15
N ALA A 316 -14.15 -6.04 -0.28
CA ALA A 316 -14.46 -7.43 0.00
C ALA A 316 -15.13 -8.18 -1.19
N GLU A 317 -15.82 -7.45 -2.08
CA GLU A 317 -16.49 -8.03 -3.24
C GLU A 317 -15.52 -8.47 -4.36
N ASN A 318 -14.25 -8.08 -4.27
CA ASN A 318 -13.25 -8.32 -5.31
C ASN A 318 -11.99 -9.06 -4.80
N VAL A 319 -12.05 -9.66 -3.62
CA VAL A 319 -10.95 -10.46 -3.08
C VAL A 319 -10.82 -11.74 -3.88
N GLN A 320 -9.64 -12.01 -4.39
CA GLN A 320 -9.26 -13.29 -4.97
C GLN A 320 -8.11 -13.88 -4.17
N LEU A 321 -8.16 -15.16 -3.90
CA LEU A 321 -7.11 -15.90 -3.21
C LEU A 321 -6.43 -16.82 -4.23
N ASP A 322 -5.12 -16.85 -4.21
CA ASP A 322 -4.37 -17.76 -5.06
C ASP A 322 -4.78 -19.22 -4.82
N SER A 323 -4.79 -20.01 -5.89
CA SER A 323 -5.04 -21.42 -5.83
C SER A 323 -3.72 -22.21 -5.78
N ILE A 324 -3.79 -23.45 -5.28
CA ILE A 324 -2.64 -24.36 -5.08
C ILE A 324 -1.95 -24.73 -6.41
N GLY A 325 -2.62 -24.65 -7.53
CA GLY A 325 -2.12 -25.09 -8.83
C GLY A 325 -1.87 -23.95 -9.79
N TYR A 326 -0.75 -23.99 -10.50
CA TYR A 326 -0.41 -23.02 -11.57
C TYR A 326 -1.49 -22.88 -12.65
N ASP A 327 -2.37 -23.88 -12.79
CA ASP A 327 -3.43 -23.93 -13.79
C ASP A 327 -4.86 -23.85 -13.18
N GLU A 328 -4.98 -23.69 -11.87
CA GLU A 328 -6.28 -23.55 -11.22
C GLU A 328 -6.68 -22.09 -11.12
N PRO A 329 -7.96 -21.75 -11.36
CA PRO A 329 -8.43 -20.39 -11.19
C PRO A 329 -8.33 -19.97 -9.72
N PRO A 330 -8.06 -18.69 -9.42
CA PRO A 330 -8.07 -18.18 -8.07
C PRO A 330 -9.43 -18.43 -7.40
N VAL A 331 -9.40 -18.64 -6.08
CA VAL A 331 -10.61 -18.79 -5.27
C VAL A 331 -11.18 -17.40 -5.00
N GLU A 332 -12.43 -17.16 -5.36
CA GLU A 332 -13.16 -15.94 -5.04
C GLU A 332 -13.98 -16.14 -3.76
N PRO A 333 -13.60 -15.54 -2.61
CA PRO A 333 -14.39 -15.62 -1.40
C PRO A 333 -15.75 -14.96 -1.58
N GLU A 334 -16.82 -15.73 -1.43
CA GLU A 334 -18.17 -15.20 -1.49
C GLU A 334 -18.61 -14.69 -0.10
N PRO A 335 -19.26 -13.51 -0.01
CA PRO A 335 -19.88 -13.05 1.23
C PRO A 335 -20.82 -14.09 1.83
N GLY A 336 -20.74 -14.29 3.15
CA GLY A 336 -21.54 -15.29 3.86
C GLY A 336 -20.99 -16.72 3.79
N THR A 337 -19.80 -16.91 3.23
CA THR A 337 -19.11 -18.20 3.18
C THR A 337 -17.74 -18.14 3.86
N ALA A 338 -17.10 -19.27 4.06
CA ALA A 338 -15.75 -19.38 4.60
C ALA A 338 -15.08 -20.64 4.06
N GLY A 339 -13.76 -20.65 3.93
CA GLY A 339 -13.07 -21.78 3.34
C GLY A 339 -11.56 -21.69 3.43
N ARG A 340 -10.92 -22.43 2.53
CA ARG A 340 -9.48 -22.52 2.36
C ARG A 340 -9.16 -22.25 0.89
N GLY A 341 -8.19 -21.37 0.65
CA GLY A 341 -7.64 -21.12 -0.67
C GLY A 341 -6.59 -22.19 -0.98
N ASP A 342 -5.37 -21.87 -0.66
CA ASP A 342 -4.21 -22.76 -0.81
C ASP A 342 -3.90 -23.53 0.49
N GLU A 343 -2.81 -24.30 0.52
CA GLU A 343 -2.42 -25.11 1.69
C GLU A 343 -2.21 -24.31 2.97
N SER A 344 -1.81 -23.06 2.86
CA SER A 344 -1.46 -22.17 3.96
C SER A 344 -2.35 -20.92 4.04
N MET A 345 -3.47 -20.87 3.31
CA MET A 345 -4.36 -19.73 3.22
C MET A 345 -5.81 -20.08 3.55
N TRP A 346 -6.42 -19.33 4.47
CA TRP A 346 -7.81 -19.50 4.89
C TRP A 346 -8.55 -18.17 4.81
N TRP A 347 -9.85 -18.24 4.63
CA TRP A 347 -10.72 -17.09 4.63
C TRP A 347 -12.01 -17.31 5.42
N ALA A 348 -12.50 -16.23 5.99
CA ALA A 348 -13.75 -16.13 6.74
C ALA A 348 -14.52 -14.91 6.23
N SER A 349 -15.82 -14.83 6.50
CA SER A 349 -16.63 -13.68 6.16
C SER A 349 -17.47 -13.18 7.32
N SER A 350 -17.84 -11.89 7.28
CA SER A 350 -18.81 -11.28 8.19
C SER A 350 -19.57 -10.15 7.48
N VAL A 351 -20.61 -9.62 8.13
CA VAL A 351 -21.39 -8.49 7.61
C VAL A 351 -21.36 -7.35 8.63
N CYS A 352 -20.83 -6.19 8.22
CA CYS A 352 -20.72 -5.02 9.07
C CYS A 352 -21.50 -3.85 8.48
N ALA A 353 -22.47 -3.32 9.22
CA ALA A 353 -23.37 -2.26 8.75
C ALA A 353 -24.02 -2.59 7.38
N GLY A 354 -24.38 -3.85 7.16
CA GLY A 354 -25.00 -4.33 5.92
C GLY A 354 -24.05 -4.50 4.73
N LYS A 355 -22.73 -4.34 4.92
CA LYS A 355 -21.71 -4.55 3.90
C LYS A 355 -20.87 -5.79 4.21
N PRO A 356 -20.45 -6.55 3.18
CA PRO A 356 -19.63 -7.73 3.39
C PRO A 356 -18.23 -7.35 3.87
N GLN A 357 -17.62 -8.28 4.60
CA GLN A 357 -16.19 -8.28 4.91
C GLN A 357 -15.63 -9.66 4.68
N ILE A 358 -14.43 -9.71 4.13
CA ILE A 358 -13.63 -10.92 3.97
C ILE A 358 -12.40 -10.78 4.84
N HIS A 359 -12.15 -11.81 5.64
CA HIS A 359 -10.98 -11.92 6.50
C HIS A 359 -10.11 -13.04 5.96
N THR A 360 -8.81 -12.80 5.81
CA THR A 360 -7.86 -13.82 5.35
C THR A 360 -6.76 -14.07 6.38
N MET A 361 -6.22 -15.26 6.36
CA MET A 361 -5.02 -15.63 7.08
C MET A 361 -4.11 -16.42 6.15
N THR A 362 -2.87 -15.98 6.02
CA THR A 362 -1.81 -16.69 5.32
C THR A 362 -0.70 -17.04 6.31
N VAL A 363 -0.22 -18.26 6.25
CA VAL A 363 0.94 -18.73 7.02
C VAL A 363 2.10 -18.91 6.04
N SER A 364 3.26 -18.35 6.33
CA SER A 364 4.42 -18.44 5.45
C SER A 364 4.88 -19.89 5.24
N TYR A 365 5.44 -20.13 4.05
CA TYR A 365 6.02 -21.43 3.71
C TYR A 365 7.09 -21.86 4.72
N GLY A 366 7.05 -23.12 5.09
CA GLY A 366 7.91 -23.69 6.12
C GLY A 366 7.32 -23.56 7.52
N TYR A 367 6.78 -22.41 7.90
CA TYR A 367 6.09 -22.25 9.18
C TYR A 367 4.72 -22.96 9.17
N ASP A 368 4.05 -23.02 8.04
CA ASP A 368 2.81 -23.79 7.84
C ASP A 368 2.95 -25.30 8.16
N LYS A 369 4.17 -25.84 8.01
CA LYS A 369 4.50 -27.25 8.37
C LYS A 369 4.85 -27.43 9.85
N VAL A 370 5.04 -26.34 10.59
CA VAL A 370 5.48 -26.34 11.99
C VAL A 370 4.38 -25.91 12.96
N ILE A 371 3.57 -24.92 12.57
CA ILE A 371 2.45 -24.46 13.39
C ILE A 371 1.38 -25.56 13.52
N PRO A 372 0.95 -25.92 14.76
CA PRO A 372 -0.11 -26.90 14.92
C PRO A 372 -1.43 -26.37 14.33
N PRO A 373 -2.18 -27.19 13.58
CA PRO A 373 -3.45 -26.78 12.95
C PRO A 373 -4.46 -26.14 13.91
N GLU A 374 -4.57 -26.69 15.12
CA GLU A 374 -5.45 -26.15 16.16
C GLU A 374 -5.04 -24.77 16.66
N ARG A 375 -3.72 -24.43 16.56
CA ARG A 375 -3.24 -23.10 16.87
C ARG A 375 -3.51 -22.11 15.75
N ALA A 376 -3.32 -22.51 14.51
CA ALA A 376 -3.67 -21.71 13.34
C ALA A 376 -5.18 -21.37 13.35
N GLU A 377 -6.04 -22.37 13.59
CA GLU A 377 -7.48 -22.17 13.75
C GLU A 377 -7.80 -21.18 14.88
N LYS A 378 -7.18 -21.36 16.05
CA LYS A 378 -7.43 -20.52 17.22
C LYS A 378 -7.00 -19.06 16.97
N LEU A 379 -5.87 -18.84 16.30
CA LEU A 379 -5.41 -17.53 15.89
C LEU A 379 -6.40 -16.86 14.95
N PHE A 380 -6.78 -17.54 13.89
CA PHE A 380 -7.68 -16.97 12.89
C PHE A 380 -9.05 -16.62 13.48
N ARG A 381 -9.64 -17.53 14.26
CA ARG A 381 -10.91 -17.26 14.95
C ARG A 381 -10.82 -16.08 15.90
N ALA A 382 -9.71 -15.95 16.63
CA ALA A 382 -9.52 -14.84 17.57
C ALA A 382 -9.41 -13.49 16.84
N TYR A 383 -8.66 -13.43 15.75
CA TYR A 383 -8.55 -12.26 14.90
C TYR A 383 -9.90 -11.82 14.33
N VAL A 384 -10.58 -12.73 13.64
CA VAL A 384 -11.88 -12.43 13.02
C VAL A 384 -12.91 -11.99 14.07
N THR A 385 -12.93 -12.64 15.25
CA THR A 385 -13.83 -12.27 16.34
C THR A 385 -13.54 -10.87 16.87
N ASP A 386 -12.27 -10.49 17.01
CA ASP A 386 -11.88 -9.13 17.45
C ASP A 386 -12.30 -8.08 16.42
N VAL A 387 -11.96 -8.27 15.14
CA VAL A 387 -12.34 -7.34 14.06
C VAL A 387 -13.86 -7.22 13.96
N ALA A 388 -14.58 -8.34 13.95
CA ALA A 388 -16.04 -8.34 13.90
C ALA A 388 -16.66 -7.59 15.09
N SER A 389 -16.11 -7.77 16.29
CA SER A 389 -16.56 -7.04 17.49
C SER A 389 -16.30 -5.53 17.39
N ARG A 390 -15.09 -5.13 17.00
CA ARG A 390 -14.72 -3.70 16.87
C ARG A 390 -15.56 -2.97 15.80
N ARG A 391 -15.88 -3.67 14.72
CA ARG A 391 -16.67 -3.14 13.59
C ARG A 391 -18.17 -3.37 13.73
N SER A 392 -18.63 -3.97 14.85
CA SER A 392 -20.05 -4.31 15.12
C SER A 392 -20.66 -5.18 14.01
N CYS A 393 -19.92 -6.20 13.56
CA CYS A 393 -20.35 -7.11 12.51
C CYS A 393 -21.23 -8.23 13.05
N THR A 394 -22.05 -8.79 12.16
CA THR A 394 -22.90 -9.96 12.37
C THR A 394 -22.55 -11.05 11.34
N ASP A 395 -23.25 -12.17 11.41
CA ASP A 395 -23.22 -13.26 10.41
C ASP A 395 -21.80 -13.75 10.07
N THR A 396 -20.95 -13.85 11.13
CA THR A 396 -19.57 -14.33 10.95
C THR A 396 -19.54 -15.80 10.61
N GLN A 397 -18.92 -16.14 9.47
CA GLN A 397 -18.69 -17.51 9.02
C GLN A 397 -17.22 -17.86 9.16
N PHE A 398 -16.93 -19.06 9.66
CA PHE A 398 -15.57 -19.56 9.83
C PHE A 398 -15.34 -20.84 9.03
N PRO A 399 -14.12 -21.10 8.57
CA PRO A 399 -13.75 -22.40 8.01
C PRO A 399 -14.05 -23.52 9.00
N ALA A 400 -14.41 -24.68 8.50
CA ALA A 400 -14.51 -25.90 9.32
C ALA A 400 -13.14 -26.24 9.92
N SER A 401 -13.10 -26.81 11.12
CA SER A 401 -11.81 -27.19 11.76
C SER A 401 -10.99 -28.13 10.88
N SER A 402 -11.63 -29.01 10.10
CA SER A 402 -10.97 -29.89 9.14
C SER A 402 -10.21 -29.14 8.03
N ALA A 403 -10.58 -27.89 7.72
CA ALA A 403 -9.87 -27.10 6.72
C ALA A 403 -8.47 -26.66 7.18
N PHE A 404 -8.16 -26.72 8.47
CA PHE A 404 -6.84 -26.40 9.02
C PHE A 404 -5.89 -27.61 9.05
N HIS A 405 -6.43 -28.82 8.86
CA HIS A 405 -5.62 -30.03 8.81
C HIS A 405 -5.20 -30.28 7.36
N THR A 406 -3.90 -30.37 7.12
CA THR A 406 -3.32 -30.87 5.87
C THR A 406 -3.09 -32.36 6.05
N ASP A 407 -3.63 -33.17 5.17
CA ASP A 407 -3.35 -34.63 5.12
C ASP A 407 -1.89 -34.92 4.74
#